data_61b18dfdd91e8c53759baaed827f6249
#
_entry.id   61b18dfdd91e8c53759baaed827f6249
#
_cell.length_a   1.000
_cell.length_b   1.000
_cell.length_c   1.000
_cell.angle_alpha   90.00
_cell.angle_beta   90.00
_cell.angle_gamma   90.00
#
_symmetry.space_group_name_H-M   'P 1'
#
loop_
_entity.id
_entity.type
_entity.pdbx_description
1 polymer ?
#
loop_
_entity_poly.entity_id
_entity_poly.type
_entity_poly.pdbx_seq_one_letter_code
_entity_poly.pdbx_strand_id
1 'polypeptide(L)'
;MKRIIKAYDFPIFIAVVLLCLFGLVMIYSSSMVTAVARYKEPMDFFFEKQKVAFIISFLAMIVTMILPYKMYKNKNFLMLMMLGMAGILLLLFIFGHTAGNATSWFKVGTKSIQPAEFSKLAIIIYLAAIYGKRQDRINSIDKAVIPPIFFLVFICFLIGIQPDYGTAAVIFLISSTMIISSGMSFKSIFKLSLITSIFVAIFALGILLTGNMSSVFSENKVSRFTGFADPFGQEGGNGYQLVNSLYAIGSGGLTGVGLGDSVQKYGYLPESHTDFIISVIAEELGIFGVGFVLLSLGFIVLRGFILSARCKDPFGSLLLIGISSMIGIQVGINIGGATGLIPITGITLPFISYGGSSLLLLMLSMGIFQNVVMRMNLLEQKEKVISIPKDEIASMK
;
A
#
# COMPACT_ATOMS: atom_id res chain seq x y z
N MET A 1 8.25 19.95 24.75
CA MET A 1 7.65 19.98 23.39
C MET A 1 8.69 20.16 22.29
N LYS A 2 9.57 21.17 22.28
CA LYS A 2 10.56 21.40 21.19
C LYS A 2 11.46 20.18 20.86
N ARG A 3 11.90 19.38 21.87
CA ARG A 3 12.70 18.16 21.65
C ARG A 3 11.95 17.03 20.93
N ILE A 4 10.65 16.88 21.22
CA ILE A 4 9.80 15.86 20.59
C ILE A 4 9.59 16.19 19.11
N ILE A 5 9.28 17.45 18.80
CA ILE A 5 9.09 17.91 17.43
C ILE A 5 10.37 17.68 16.61
N LYS A 6 11.55 18.03 17.13
CA LYS A 6 12.84 17.84 16.44
C LYS A 6 13.22 16.36 16.24
N ALA A 7 12.56 15.44 16.93
CA ALA A 7 12.84 14.01 16.82
C ALA A 7 12.09 13.30 15.67
N TYR A 8 11.09 13.94 15.05
CA TYR A 8 10.43 13.44 13.86
C TYR A 8 11.33 13.50 12.61
N ASP A 9 11.09 12.63 11.65
CA ASP A 9 11.78 12.66 10.36
C ASP A 9 11.07 13.63 9.39
N PHE A 10 11.46 14.92 9.45
CA PHE A 10 10.88 15.94 8.60
C PHE A 10 11.05 15.71 7.10
N PRO A 11 12.20 15.20 6.59
CA PRO A 11 12.34 14.90 5.16
C PRO A 11 11.27 13.95 4.64
N ILE A 12 10.97 12.86 5.36
CA ILE A 12 9.88 11.95 4.98
C ILE A 12 8.52 12.64 5.07
N PHE A 13 8.27 13.40 6.14
CA PHE A 13 7.01 14.12 6.31
C PHE A 13 6.75 15.08 5.15
N ILE A 14 7.76 15.89 4.77
CA ILE A 14 7.67 16.83 3.66
C ILE A 14 7.45 16.07 2.33
N ALA A 15 8.18 14.98 2.08
CA ALA A 15 8.03 14.18 0.87
C ALA A 15 6.60 13.63 0.71
N VAL A 16 6.00 13.11 1.79
CA VAL A 16 4.62 12.61 1.79
C VAL A 16 3.63 13.73 1.48
N VAL A 17 3.76 14.90 2.13
CA VAL A 17 2.86 16.04 1.89
C VAL A 17 3.00 16.56 0.46
N LEU A 18 4.22 16.69 -0.05
CA LEU A 18 4.47 17.13 -1.43
C LEU A 18 3.87 16.16 -2.46
N LEU A 19 4.02 14.84 -2.25
CA LEU A 19 3.40 13.83 -3.12
C LEU A 19 1.87 13.92 -3.11
N CYS A 20 1.26 14.13 -1.94
CA CYS A 20 -0.20 14.27 -1.85
C CYS A 20 -0.70 15.56 -2.54
N LEU A 21 0.01 16.69 -2.37
CA LEU A 21 -0.35 17.93 -3.04
C LEU A 21 -0.17 17.82 -4.56
N PHE A 22 0.92 17.22 -5.01
CA PHE A 22 1.15 16.92 -6.42
C PHE A 22 0.06 15.96 -6.96
N GLY A 23 -0.29 14.92 -6.20
CA GLY A 23 -1.38 13.99 -6.53
C GLY A 23 -2.72 14.71 -6.71
N LEU A 24 -3.06 15.68 -5.86
CA LEU A 24 -4.28 16.48 -5.99
C LEU A 24 -4.32 17.25 -7.33
N VAL A 25 -3.20 17.86 -7.73
CA VAL A 25 -3.10 18.55 -9.03
C VAL A 25 -3.28 17.57 -10.19
N MET A 26 -2.60 16.43 -10.12
CA MET A 26 -2.68 15.43 -11.20
C MET A 26 -4.03 14.73 -11.25
N ILE A 27 -4.71 14.51 -10.11
CA ILE A 27 -6.09 14.00 -10.10
C ILE A 27 -7.03 14.98 -10.78
N TYR A 28 -6.92 16.28 -10.51
CA TYR A 28 -7.72 17.29 -11.20
C TYR A 28 -7.52 17.21 -12.71
N SER A 29 -6.26 17.24 -13.17
CA SER A 29 -5.94 17.17 -14.61
C SER A 29 -6.45 15.88 -15.26
N SER A 30 -6.17 14.72 -14.66
CA SER A 30 -6.48 13.41 -15.26
C SER A 30 -7.95 13.04 -15.20
N SER A 31 -8.75 13.64 -14.30
CA SER A 31 -10.15 13.25 -14.09
C SER A 31 -11.18 14.22 -14.68
N MET A 32 -10.79 15.45 -15.07
CA MET A 32 -11.74 16.49 -15.47
C MET A 32 -12.68 16.04 -16.60
N VAL A 33 -12.15 15.36 -17.61
CA VAL A 33 -12.94 14.89 -18.75
C VAL A 33 -13.79 13.69 -18.38
N THR A 34 -13.23 12.75 -17.64
CA THR A 34 -13.93 11.55 -17.16
C THR A 34 -15.12 11.93 -16.25
N ALA A 35 -14.97 12.94 -15.40
CA ALA A 35 -16.03 13.46 -14.54
C ALA A 35 -17.26 13.89 -15.36
N VAL A 36 -17.03 14.70 -16.39
CA VAL A 36 -18.12 15.23 -17.23
C VAL A 36 -18.68 14.15 -18.15
N ALA A 37 -17.81 13.46 -18.90
CA ALA A 37 -18.25 12.56 -19.98
C ALA A 37 -18.89 11.27 -19.44
N ARG A 38 -18.32 10.67 -18.40
CA ARG A 38 -18.76 9.36 -17.89
C ARG A 38 -19.68 9.46 -16.68
N TYR A 39 -19.39 10.39 -15.77
CA TYR A 39 -20.14 10.51 -14.50
C TYR A 39 -21.21 11.60 -14.53
N LYS A 40 -21.20 12.51 -15.53
CA LYS A 40 -22.09 13.66 -15.65
C LYS A 40 -22.04 14.59 -14.43
N GLU A 41 -20.85 14.71 -13.85
CA GLU A 41 -20.52 15.51 -12.68
C GLU A 41 -19.63 16.70 -13.08
N PRO A 42 -19.46 17.73 -12.23
CA PRO A 42 -18.53 18.84 -12.49
C PRO A 42 -17.09 18.36 -12.70
N MET A 43 -16.28 19.16 -13.42
CA MET A 43 -14.88 18.82 -13.73
C MET A 43 -14.02 18.59 -12.49
N ASP A 44 -14.35 19.23 -11.37
CA ASP A 44 -13.64 19.17 -10.08
C ASP A 44 -14.14 18.08 -9.13
N PHE A 45 -15.12 17.27 -9.56
CA PHE A 45 -15.77 16.27 -8.71
C PHE A 45 -14.79 15.33 -7.98
N PHE A 46 -13.83 14.74 -8.70
CA PHE A 46 -12.85 13.84 -8.10
C PHE A 46 -11.84 14.60 -7.24
N PHE A 47 -11.43 15.78 -7.67
CA PHE A 47 -10.55 16.66 -6.91
C PHE A 47 -11.16 17.04 -5.56
N GLU A 48 -12.40 17.50 -5.52
CA GLU A 48 -13.08 17.87 -4.28
C GLU A 48 -13.21 16.69 -3.31
N LYS A 49 -13.55 15.50 -3.82
CA LYS A 49 -13.60 14.28 -3.00
C LYS A 49 -12.23 13.91 -2.45
N GLN A 50 -11.19 13.98 -3.27
CA GLN A 50 -9.83 13.66 -2.84
C GLN A 50 -9.27 14.72 -1.87
N LYS A 51 -9.59 16.00 -2.04
CA LYS A 51 -9.24 17.07 -1.12
C LYS A 51 -9.81 16.81 0.28
N VAL A 52 -11.09 16.46 0.36
CA VAL A 52 -11.71 16.08 1.64
C VAL A 52 -11.07 14.83 2.24
N ALA A 53 -10.80 13.81 1.42
CA ALA A 53 -10.10 12.60 1.86
C ALA A 53 -8.69 12.94 2.37
N PHE A 54 -7.94 13.83 1.69
CA PHE A 54 -6.62 14.28 2.12
C PHE A 54 -6.67 14.96 3.49
N ILE A 55 -7.60 15.89 3.71
CA ILE A 55 -7.73 16.58 5.00
C ILE A 55 -8.01 15.58 6.13
N ILE A 56 -8.96 14.66 5.94
CA ILE A 56 -9.29 13.63 6.94
C ILE A 56 -8.08 12.72 7.20
N SER A 57 -7.40 12.28 6.14
CA SER A 57 -6.25 11.40 6.22
C SER A 57 -5.04 12.09 6.87
N PHE A 58 -4.84 13.38 6.61
CA PHE A 58 -3.79 14.18 7.23
C PHE A 58 -4.03 14.34 8.73
N LEU A 59 -5.26 14.62 9.16
CA LEU A 59 -5.61 14.65 10.58
C LEU A 59 -5.40 13.29 11.24
N ALA A 60 -5.79 12.20 10.57
CA ALA A 60 -5.56 10.84 11.06
C ALA A 60 -4.06 10.51 11.18
N MET A 61 -3.23 10.98 10.25
CA MET A 61 -1.77 10.88 10.35
C MET A 61 -1.24 11.59 11.59
N ILE A 62 -1.66 12.83 11.85
CA ILE A 62 -1.23 13.58 13.05
C ILE A 62 -1.64 12.84 14.33
N VAL A 63 -2.85 12.28 14.39
CA VAL A 63 -3.30 11.49 15.54
C VAL A 63 -2.39 10.28 15.76
N THR A 64 -2.09 9.52 14.72
CA THR A 64 -1.20 8.33 14.83
C THR A 64 0.26 8.70 15.08
N MET A 65 0.73 9.88 14.68
CA MET A 65 2.04 10.42 15.05
C MET A 65 2.17 10.63 16.57
N ILE A 66 1.09 11.02 17.23
CA ILE A 66 1.09 11.31 18.68
C ILE A 66 0.91 10.02 19.50
N LEU A 67 0.07 9.10 19.04
CA LEU A 67 -0.24 7.86 19.73
C LEU A 67 1.00 6.94 19.87
N PRO A 68 1.30 6.43 21.08
CA PRO A 68 2.47 5.57 21.28
C PRO A 68 2.37 4.26 20.47
N TYR A 69 3.30 4.03 19.51
CA TYR A 69 3.27 2.81 18.70
C TYR A 69 3.26 1.52 19.52
N LYS A 70 3.82 1.54 20.75
CA LYS A 70 3.82 0.37 21.66
C LYS A 70 2.42 -0.08 22.10
N MET A 71 1.39 0.77 22.00
CA MET A 71 0.01 0.36 22.28
C MET A 71 -0.50 -0.68 21.29
N TYR A 72 -0.03 -0.62 20.03
CA TYR A 72 -0.38 -1.59 19.00
C TYR A 72 0.14 -3.02 19.29
N LYS A 73 1.08 -3.18 20.23
CA LYS A 73 1.60 -4.48 20.71
C LYS A 73 0.69 -5.14 21.77
N ASN A 74 -0.33 -4.45 22.26
CA ASN A 74 -1.24 -4.97 23.28
C ASN A 74 -2.05 -6.15 22.73
N LYS A 75 -2.08 -7.28 23.46
CA LYS A 75 -2.78 -8.50 23.05
C LYS A 75 -4.27 -8.27 22.77
N ASN A 76 -4.94 -7.50 23.64
CA ASN A 76 -6.38 -7.22 23.48
C ASN A 76 -6.65 -6.36 22.25
N PHE A 77 -5.81 -5.36 22.03
CA PHE A 77 -5.88 -4.52 20.81
C PHE A 77 -5.68 -5.36 19.56
N LEU A 78 -4.64 -6.19 19.51
CA LEU A 78 -4.38 -7.08 18.38
C LEU A 78 -5.54 -8.02 18.10
N MET A 79 -6.06 -8.66 19.16
CA MET A 79 -7.19 -9.58 19.05
C MET A 79 -8.43 -8.88 18.50
N LEU A 80 -8.77 -7.70 19.04
CA LEU A 80 -9.92 -6.90 18.58
C LEU A 80 -9.74 -6.46 17.14
N MET A 81 -8.55 -5.96 16.77
CA MET A 81 -8.23 -5.52 15.41
C MET A 81 -8.35 -6.67 14.41
N MET A 82 -7.82 -7.84 14.74
CA MET A 82 -7.81 -9.00 13.85
C MET A 82 -9.20 -9.60 13.68
N LEU A 83 -9.96 -9.78 14.80
CA LEU A 83 -11.33 -10.26 14.75
C LEU A 83 -12.25 -9.25 14.06
N GLY A 84 -12.07 -7.96 14.33
CA GLY A 84 -12.79 -6.89 13.67
C GLY A 84 -12.55 -6.88 12.16
N MET A 85 -11.28 -7.04 11.73
CA MET A 85 -10.94 -7.10 10.31
C MET A 85 -11.56 -8.32 9.63
N ALA A 86 -11.44 -9.51 10.23
CA ALA A 86 -12.07 -10.72 9.72
C ALA A 86 -13.61 -10.57 9.65
N GLY A 87 -14.22 -10.01 10.70
CA GLY A 87 -15.67 -9.75 10.75
C GLY A 87 -16.12 -8.77 9.65
N ILE A 88 -15.41 -7.67 9.44
CA ILE A 88 -15.72 -6.68 8.40
C ILE A 88 -15.57 -7.31 7.00
N LEU A 89 -14.52 -8.12 6.76
CA LEU A 89 -14.36 -8.83 5.49
C LEU A 89 -15.47 -9.86 5.25
N LEU A 90 -15.94 -10.55 6.30
CA LEU A 90 -17.08 -11.47 6.21
C LEU A 90 -18.39 -10.71 5.93
N LEU A 91 -18.61 -9.56 6.56
CA LEU A 91 -19.79 -8.73 6.34
C LEU A 91 -19.89 -8.21 4.90
N LEU A 92 -18.78 -8.09 4.17
CA LEU A 92 -18.78 -7.75 2.73
C LEU A 92 -19.53 -8.76 1.87
N PHE A 93 -19.57 -10.05 2.25
CA PHE A 93 -20.35 -11.05 1.50
C PHE A 93 -21.85 -10.82 1.59
N ILE A 94 -22.33 -10.15 2.66
CA ILE A 94 -23.75 -9.91 2.89
C ILE A 94 -24.14 -8.50 2.42
N PHE A 95 -23.32 -7.50 2.71
CA PHE A 95 -23.61 -6.08 2.52
C PHE A 95 -22.68 -5.40 1.50
N GLY A 96 -21.80 -6.15 0.84
CA GLY A 96 -20.84 -5.61 -0.11
C GLY A 96 -21.51 -5.10 -1.38
N HIS A 97 -20.97 -4.00 -1.92
CA HIS A 97 -21.37 -3.45 -3.21
C HIS A 97 -20.34 -3.81 -4.26
N THR A 98 -20.82 -4.24 -5.43
CA THR A 98 -19.95 -4.63 -6.54
C THR A 98 -19.51 -3.38 -7.30
N ALA A 99 -18.20 -3.11 -7.31
CA ALA A 99 -17.58 -2.10 -8.15
C ALA A 99 -16.39 -2.74 -8.87
N GLY A 100 -16.26 -2.54 -10.18
CA GLY A 100 -15.17 -3.13 -10.96
C GLY A 100 -15.13 -4.67 -10.95
N ASN A 101 -16.29 -5.34 -10.87
CA ASN A 101 -16.45 -6.79 -10.75
C ASN A 101 -15.94 -7.43 -9.44
N ALA A 102 -15.65 -6.64 -8.41
CA ALA A 102 -15.32 -7.12 -7.08
C ALA A 102 -16.33 -6.59 -6.05
N THR A 103 -16.87 -7.47 -5.20
CA THR A 103 -17.76 -7.10 -4.08
C THR A 103 -16.93 -6.70 -2.87
N SER A 104 -16.05 -5.70 -3.04
CA SER A 104 -15.02 -5.34 -2.05
C SER A 104 -15.28 -4.00 -1.36
N TRP A 105 -16.43 -3.36 -1.61
CA TRP A 105 -16.71 -2.00 -1.19
C TRP A 105 -17.95 -1.91 -0.30
N PHE A 106 -17.85 -1.14 0.79
CA PHE A 106 -19.01 -0.64 1.50
C PHE A 106 -19.37 0.77 1.02
N LYS A 107 -20.63 1.02 0.69
CA LYS A 107 -21.14 2.37 0.49
C LYS A 107 -21.65 2.92 1.82
N VAL A 108 -21.04 4.02 2.27
CA VAL A 108 -21.48 4.77 3.45
C VAL A 108 -21.84 6.18 2.99
N GLY A 109 -23.10 6.38 2.66
CA GLY A 109 -23.58 7.62 2.01
C GLY A 109 -22.98 7.78 0.60
N THR A 110 -22.30 8.89 0.37
CA THR A 110 -21.60 9.20 -0.90
C THR A 110 -20.18 8.67 -0.97
N LYS A 111 -19.67 8.05 0.11
CA LYS A 111 -18.30 7.53 0.20
C LYS A 111 -18.28 6.02 0.07
N SER A 112 -17.28 5.48 -0.60
CA SER A 112 -16.99 4.05 -0.65
C SER A 112 -15.72 3.74 0.15
N ILE A 113 -15.80 2.74 1.00
CA ILE A 113 -14.68 2.26 1.83
C ILE A 113 -14.37 0.84 1.41
N GLN A 114 -13.07 0.57 1.16
CA GLN A 114 -12.58 -0.78 0.86
C GLN A 114 -11.87 -1.36 2.09
N PRO A 115 -12.48 -2.30 2.82
CA PRO A 115 -11.87 -2.87 4.03
C PRO A 115 -10.57 -3.63 3.75
N ALA A 116 -10.44 -4.25 2.58
CA ALA A 116 -9.23 -4.95 2.17
C ALA A 116 -7.98 -4.03 2.20
N GLU A 117 -8.14 -2.73 1.95
CA GLU A 117 -7.04 -1.76 2.09
C GLU A 117 -6.49 -1.77 3.52
N PHE A 118 -7.35 -1.67 4.53
CA PHE A 118 -6.95 -1.63 5.94
C PHE A 118 -6.34 -2.95 6.43
N SER A 119 -6.63 -4.06 5.77
CA SER A 119 -6.03 -5.37 6.06
C SER A 119 -4.50 -5.35 5.90
N LYS A 120 -3.95 -4.54 4.99
CA LYS A 120 -2.49 -4.39 4.80
C LYS A 120 -1.82 -3.90 6.08
N LEU A 121 -2.31 -2.82 6.66
CA LEU A 121 -1.76 -2.27 7.91
C LEU A 121 -2.03 -3.19 9.10
N ALA A 122 -3.20 -3.81 9.18
CA ALA A 122 -3.54 -4.74 10.23
C ALA A 122 -2.58 -5.94 10.26
N ILE A 123 -2.27 -6.52 9.10
CA ILE A 123 -1.30 -7.61 8.96
C ILE A 123 0.12 -7.13 9.33
N ILE A 124 0.55 -5.95 8.88
CA ILE A 124 1.85 -5.37 9.26
C ILE A 124 1.97 -5.28 10.78
N ILE A 125 1.00 -4.68 11.45
CA ILE A 125 1.00 -4.54 12.91
C ILE A 125 1.01 -5.90 13.60
N TYR A 126 0.19 -6.83 13.13
CA TYR A 126 0.09 -8.17 13.70
C TYR A 126 1.39 -8.96 13.57
N LEU A 127 1.95 -9.05 12.37
CA LEU A 127 3.22 -9.76 12.14
C LEU A 127 4.38 -9.11 12.92
N ALA A 128 4.46 -7.78 12.92
CA ALA A 128 5.47 -7.06 13.70
C ALA A 128 5.35 -7.37 15.20
N ALA A 129 4.13 -7.39 15.75
CA ALA A 129 3.90 -7.67 17.17
C ALA A 129 4.27 -9.11 17.55
N ILE A 130 3.90 -10.10 16.74
CA ILE A 130 4.18 -11.50 17.01
C ILE A 130 5.67 -11.81 16.85
N TYR A 131 6.27 -11.43 15.73
CA TYR A 131 7.70 -11.70 15.46
C TYR A 131 8.61 -10.86 16.35
N GLY A 132 8.27 -9.60 16.62
CA GLY A 132 9.03 -8.76 17.54
C GLY A 132 9.03 -9.25 18.99
N LYS A 133 7.95 -9.95 19.43
CA LYS A 133 7.87 -10.54 20.77
C LYS A 133 8.60 -11.89 20.89
N ARG A 134 8.77 -12.60 19.78
CA ARG A 134 9.23 -14.01 19.79
C ARG A 134 10.61 -14.18 19.15
N GLN A 135 11.46 -13.17 19.20
CA GLN A 135 12.81 -13.21 18.64
C GLN A 135 13.62 -14.42 19.13
N ASP A 136 13.55 -14.74 20.42
CA ASP A 136 14.29 -15.88 21.02
C ASP A 136 13.83 -17.25 20.50
N ARG A 137 12.62 -17.34 19.96
CA ARG A 137 11.98 -18.59 19.50
C ARG A 137 11.55 -18.53 18.05
N ILE A 138 12.08 -17.60 17.29
CA ILE A 138 11.60 -17.32 15.93
C ILE A 138 11.84 -18.49 14.97
N ASN A 139 12.80 -19.37 15.29
CA ASN A 139 13.10 -20.59 14.52
C ASN A 139 12.29 -21.82 14.95
N SER A 140 11.48 -21.72 16.05
CA SER A 140 10.57 -22.79 16.45
C SER A 140 9.24 -22.64 15.72
N ILE A 141 9.08 -23.38 14.61
CA ILE A 141 7.97 -23.23 13.65
C ILE A 141 6.61 -23.48 14.31
N ASP A 142 6.50 -24.51 15.16
CA ASP A 142 5.21 -25.03 15.61
C ASP A 142 4.39 -24.05 16.45
N LYS A 143 5.02 -23.26 17.33
CA LYS A 143 4.31 -22.39 18.29
C LYS A 143 4.43 -20.88 17.99
N ALA A 144 5.50 -20.49 17.29
CA ALA A 144 5.78 -19.08 17.06
C ALA A 144 5.29 -18.58 15.72
N VAL A 145 5.35 -19.42 14.68
CA VAL A 145 5.24 -19.04 13.29
C VAL A 145 3.91 -19.45 12.66
N ILE A 146 3.39 -20.65 12.98
CA ILE A 146 2.15 -21.17 12.38
C ILE A 146 0.92 -20.26 12.63
N PRO A 147 0.62 -19.77 13.85
CA PRO A 147 -0.59 -18.98 14.06
C PRO A 147 -0.67 -17.69 13.24
N PRO A 148 0.42 -16.88 13.11
CA PRO A 148 0.39 -15.70 12.24
C PRO A 148 0.17 -16.04 10.76
N ILE A 149 0.74 -17.15 10.29
CA ILE A 149 0.58 -17.57 8.89
C ILE A 149 -0.83 -18.06 8.62
N PHE A 150 -1.41 -18.84 9.51
CA PHE A 150 -2.80 -19.26 9.39
C PHE A 150 -3.73 -18.06 9.22
N PHE A 151 -3.54 -17.02 10.06
CA PHE A 151 -4.35 -15.82 9.96
C PHE A 151 -4.08 -15.03 8.66
N LEU A 152 -2.82 -14.93 8.23
CA LEU A 152 -2.45 -14.32 6.95
C LEU A 152 -3.16 -15.02 5.79
N VAL A 153 -3.06 -16.35 5.72
CA VAL A 153 -3.70 -17.14 4.68
C VAL A 153 -5.21 -16.98 4.72
N PHE A 154 -5.80 -16.95 5.92
CA PHE A 154 -7.24 -16.74 6.09
C PHE A 154 -7.71 -15.37 5.57
N ILE A 155 -6.98 -14.28 5.87
CA ILE A 155 -7.30 -12.94 5.35
C ILE A 155 -7.12 -12.88 3.83
N CYS A 156 -6.00 -13.40 3.31
CA CYS A 156 -5.79 -13.47 1.85
C CYS A 156 -6.87 -14.29 1.14
N PHE A 157 -7.35 -15.35 1.79
CA PHE A 157 -8.45 -16.17 1.31
C PHE A 157 -9.76 -15.39 1.24
N LEU A 158 -10.15 -14.69 2.31
CA LEU A 158 -11.37 -13.88 2.33
C LEU A 158 -11.35 -12.80 1.25
N ILE A 159 -10.19 -12.16 1.04
CA ILE A 159 -10.00 -11.15 -0.01
C ILE A 159 -10.03 -11.79 -1.40
N GLY A 160 -9.42 -12.98 -1.55
CA GLY A 160 -9.41 -13.73 -2.81
C GLY A 160 -10.81 -14.17 -3.27
N ILE A 161 -11.68 -14.58 -2.35
CA ILE A 161 -13.09 -14.90 -2.68
C ILE A 161 -13.87 -13.65 -3.14
N GLN A 162 -13.46 -12.45 -2.71
CA GLN A 162 -14.04 -11.16 -3.15
C GLN A 162 -13.49 -10.67 -4.49
N PRO A 163 -12.99 -11.50 -5.34
CA PRO A 163 -12.08 -11.39 -6.50
C PRO A 163 -11.07 -10.22 -6.48
N ASP A 164 -10.55 -9.84 -5.31
CA ASP A 164 -9.51 -8.79 -5.17
C ASP A 164 -8.10 -9.43 -5.04
N TYR A 165 -7.65 -10.07 -6.11
CA TYR A 165 -6.35 -10.77 -6.14
C TYR A 165 -5.16 -9.79 -6.05
N GLY A 166 -5.34 -8.57 -6.54
CA GLY A 166 -4.30 -7.55 -6.46
C GLY A 166 -3.94 -7.23 -5.01
N THR A 167 -4.94 -6.92 -4.19
CA THR A 167 -4.73 -6.65 -2.76
C THR A 167 -4.23 -7.87 -1.99
N ALA A 168 -4.73 -9.07 -2.30
CA ALA A 168 -4.23 -10.31 -1.71
C ALA A 168 -2.75 -10.54 -2.02
N ALA A 169 -2.32 -10.32 -3.27
CA ALA A 169 -0.92 -10.43 -3.68
C ALA A 169 -0.03 -9.39 -2.95
N VAL A 170 -0.48 -8.14 -2.82
CA VAL A 170 0.23 -7.11 -2.05
C VAL A 170 0.42 -7.54 -0.60
N ILE A 171 -0.63 -8.02 0.08
CA ILE A 171 -0.56 -8.50 1.47
C ILE A 171 0.42 -9.67 1.58
N PHE A 172 0.39 -10.61 0.64
CA PHE A 172 1.31 -11.74 0.62
C PHE A 172 2.77 -11.29 0.44
N LEU A 173 3.06 -10.37 -0.47
CA LEU A 173 4.39 -9.84 -0.71
C LEU A 173 4.92 -9.04 0.49
N ILE A 174 4.09 -8.19 1.11
CA ILE A 174 4.44 -7.46 2.35
C ILE A 174 4.79 -8.46 3.45
N SER A 175 3.95 -9.47 3.66
CA SER A 175 4.15 -10.49 4.69
C SER A 175 5.43 -11.29 4.45
N SER A 176 5.71 -11.64 3.19
CA SER A 176 6.94 -12.33 2.81
C SER A 176 8.18 -11.49 3.12
N THR A 177 8.16 -10.20 2.79
CA THR A 177 9.26 -9.27 3.13
C THR A 177 9.47 -9.17 4.63
N MET A 178 8.39 -9.08 5.43
CA MET A 178 8.47 -9.04 6.87
C MET A 178 9.00 -10.35 7.49
N ILE A 179 8.60 -11.50 6.95
CA ILE A 179 9.07 -12.81 7.38
C ILE A 179 10.58 -12.95 7.11
N ILE A 180 11.03 -12.59 5.92
CA ILE A 180 12.46 -12.62 5.56
C ILE A 180 13.26 -11.70 6.49
N SER A 181 12.72 -10.51 6.78
CA SER A 181 13.38 -9.51 7.64
C SER A 181 13.25 -9.79 9.13
N SER A 182 12.50 -10.81 9.55
CA SER A 182 12.22 -11.11 10.95
C SER A 182 13.40 -11.76 11.71
N GLY A 183 14.47 -12.13 11.00
CA GLY A 183 15.62 -12.86 11.57
C GLY A 183 15.45 -14.38 11.59
N MET A 184 14.44 -14.93 10.91
CA MET A 184 14.29 -16.37 10.74
C MET A 184 15.42 -16.98 9.92
N SER A 185 15.83 -18.21 10.28
CA SER A 185 16.78 -18.98 9.48
C SER A 185 16.16 -19.37 8.13
N PHE A 186 16.99 -19.47 7.09
CA PHE A 186 16.54 -19.90 5.76
C PHE A 186 15.82 -21.26 5.78
N LYS A 187 16.24 -22.18 6.65
CA LYS A 187 15.56 -23.48 6.84
C LYS A 187 14.13 -23.31 7.33
N SER A 188 13.91 -22.36 8.25
CA SER A 188 12.57 -22.04 8.77
C SER A 188 11.69 -21.36 7.72
N ILE A 189 12.26 -20.44 6.95
CA ILE A 189 11.57 -19.76 5.84
C ILE A 189 11.17 -20.77 4.77
N PHE A 190 12.08 -21.68 4.38
CA PHE A 190 11.78 -22.72 3.40
C PHE A 190 10.65 -23.68 3.85
N LYS A 191 10.70 -24.16 5.11
CA LYS A 191 9.61 -24.99 5.67
C LYS A 191 8.29 -24.23 5.67
N LEU A 192 8.32 -22.94 5.99
CA LEU A 192 7.16 -22.08 6.02
C LEU A 192 6.56 -21.89 4.64
N SER A 193 7.40 -21.64 3.63
CA SER A 193 6.94 -21.52 2.24
C SER A 193 6.30 -22.83 1.75
N LEU A 194 6.86 -23.98 2.12
CA LEU A 194 6.28 -25.28 1.80
C LEU A 194 4.91 -25.47 2.45
N ILE A 195 4.77 -25.15 3.73
CA ILE A 195 3.47 -25.22 4.45
C ILE A 195 2.46 -24.29 3.77
N THR A 196 2.83 -23.05 3.47
CA THR A 196 1.96 -22.09 2.79
C THR A 196 1.55 -22.59 1.41
N SER A 197 2.47 -23.17 0.63
CA SER A 197 2.18 -23.76 -0.68
C SER A 197 1.20 -24.92 -0.59
N ILE A 198 1.33 -25.77 0.44
CA ILE A 198 0.38 -26.88 0.67
C ILE A 198 -1.03 -26.31 0.98
N PHE A 199 -1.13 -25.28 1.83
CA PHE A 199 -2.42 -24.62 2.11
C PHE A 199 -3.04 -24.02 0.86
N VAL A 200 -2.25 -23.33 0.03
CA VAL A 200 -2.72 -22.77 -1.25
C VAL A 200 -3.17 -23.88 -2.20
N ALA A 201 -2.44 -24.99 -2.27
CA ALA A 201 -2.80 -26.13 -3.11
C ALA A 201 -4.09 -26.82 -2.67
N ILE A 202 -4.25 -27.07 -1.36
CA ILE A 202 -5.50 -27.64 -0.79
C ILE A 202 -6.68 -26.71 -1.10
N PHE A 203 -6.46 -25.41 -0.99
CA PHE A 203 -7.47 -24.41 -1.26
C PHE A 203 -7.86 -24.37 -2.75
N ALA A 204 -6.86 -24.36 -3.65
CA ALA A 204 -7.08 -24.44 -5.10
C ALA A 204 -7.84 -25.72 -5.48
N LEU A 205 -7.47 -26.86 -4.85
CA LEU A 205 -8.18 -28.14 -5.04
C LEU A 205 -9.63 -28.06 -4.56
N GLY A 206 -9.89 -27.39 -3.41
CA GLY A 206 -11.25 -27.17 -2.92
C GLY A 206 -12.11 -26.39 -3.92
N ILE A 207 -11.58 -25.35 -4.53
CA ILE A 207 -12.28 -24.59 -5.58
C ILE A 207 -12.54 -25.45 -6.82
N LEU A 208 -11.55 -26.25 -7.23
CA LEU A 208 -11.69 -27.19 -8.37
C LEU A 208 -12.81 -28.20 -8.13
N LEU A 209 -12.92 -28.75 -6.93
CA LEU A 209 -13.93 -29.75 -6.56
C LEU A 209 -15.35 -29.17 -6.46
N THR A 210 -15.49 -27.87 -6.15
CA THR A 210 -16.81 -27.21 -6.11
C THR A 210 -17.38 -26.90 -7.50
N GLY A 211 -16.63 -27.14 -8.57
CA GLY A 211 -17.05 -26.85 -9.95
C GLY A 211 -17.16 -25.37 -10.31
N ASN A 212 -16.83 -24.48 -9.37
CA ASN A 212 -16.96 -23.03 -9.53
C ASN A 212 -15.74 -22.39 -10.25
N MET A 213 -15.19 -23.11 -11.25
CA MET A 213 -14.06 -22.62 -12.06
C MET A 213 -14.38 -21.29 -12.78
N SER A 214 -15.63 -21.08 -13.18
CA SER A 214 -16.07 -19.86 -13.86
C SER A 214 -15.92 -18.59 -13.00
N SER A 215 -15.97 -18.71 -11.67
CA SER A 215 -15.76 -17.58 -10.77
C SER A 215 -14.27 -17.21 -10.63
N VAL A 216 -13.38 -18.21 -10.73
CA VAL A 216 -11.92 -18.02 -10.65
C VAL A 216 -11.35 -17.56 -11.99
N PHE A 217 -11.81 -18.16 -13.09
CA PHE A 217 -11.42 -17.84 -14.47
C PHE A 217 -12.53 -17.05 -15.20
N SER A 218 -13.07 -15.99 -14.57
CA SER A 218 -14.02 -15.12 -15.25
C SER A 218 -13.38 -14.49 -16.50
N GLU A 219 -14.15 -14.27 -17.55
CA GLU A 219 -13.69 -13.67 -18.81
C GLU A 219 -12.84 -12.43 -18.60
N ASN A 220 -13.23 -11.58 -17.66
CA ASN A 220 -12.50 -10.34 -17.31
C ASN A 220 -11.11 -10.57 -16.69
N LYS A 221 -10.85 -11.76 -16.12
CA LYS A 221 -9.52 -12.07 -15.56
C LYS A 221 -8.63 -12.67 -16.62
N VAL A 222 -9.17 -13.59 -17.41
CA VAL A 222 -8.49 -14.16 -18.58
C VAL A 222 -8.14 -13.03 -19.55
N SER A 223 -9.05 -12.08 -19.75
CA SER A 223 -8.83 -10.92 -20.62
C SER A 223 -7.64 -10.04 -20.20
N ARG A 224 -7.40 -9.86 -18.88
CA ARG A 224 -6.21 -9.12 -18.40
C ARG A 224 -4.91 -9.84 -18.73
N PHE A 225 -4.88 -11.19 -18.69
CA PHE A 225 -3.70 -11.97 -19.07
C PHE A 225 -3.50 -12.01 -20.59
N THR A 226 -4.56 -12.15 -21.36
CA THR A 226 -4.48 -12.14 -22.83
C THR A 226 -4.10 -10.78 -23.37
N GLY A 227 -4.68 -9.70 -22.82
CA GLY A 227 -4.30 -8.32 -23.16
C GLY A 227 -2.88 -7.94 -22.73
N PHE A 228 -2.34 -8.58 -21.69
CA PHE A 228 -0.95 -8.43 -21.29
C PHE A 228 0.01 -9.18 -22.23
N ALA A 229 -0.36 -10.40 -22.66
CA ALA A 229 0.51 -11.25 -23.50
C ALA A 229 0.70 -10.68 -24.93
N ASP A 230 -0.36 -10.09 -25.49
CA ASP A 230 -0.32 -9.43 -26.81
C ASP A 230 -1.19 -8.17 -26.80
N PRO A 231 -0.68 -7.07 -26.20
CA PRO A 231 -1.47 -5.86 -26.04
C PRO A 231 -1.84 -5.21 -27.38
N PHE A 232 -0.90 -5.14 -28.35
CA PHE A 232 -1.13 -4.50 -29.64
C PHE A 232 -1.98 -5.35 -30.58
N GLY A 233 -1.89 -6.67 -30.53
CA GLY A 233 -2.79 -7.56 -31.26
C GLY A 233 -4.23 -7.52 -30.76
N GLN A 234 -4.46 -6.98 -29.54
CA GLN A 234 -5.78 -6.84 -28.92
C GLN A 234 -6.13 -5.40 -28.56
N GLU A 235 -5.64 -4.43 -29.33
CA GLU A 235 -5.78 -2.99 -29.08
C GLU A 235 -7.25 -2.55 -28.95
N GLY A 236 -8.17 -3.10 -29.74
CA GLY A 236 -9.61 -2.81 -29.67
C GLY A 236 -10.39 -3.55 -28.58
N GLY A 237 -9.70 -4.36 -27.73
CA GLY A 237 -10.32 -5.24 -26.73
C GLY A 237 -9.56 -5.28 -25.39
N ASN A 238 -9.06 -6.48 -25.08
CA ASN A 238 -8.43 -6.76 -23.79
C ASN A 238 -7.11 -5.98 -23.54
N GLY A 239 -6.39 -5.59 -24.60
CA GLY A 239 -5.16 -4.79 -24.57
C GLY A 239 -5.39 -3.29 -24.50
N TYR A 240 -6.63 -2.81 -24.71
CA TYR A 240 -6.96 -1.40 -24.87
C TYR A 240 -6.36 -0.47 -23.80
N GLN A 241 -6.52 -0.79 -22.52
CA GLN A 241 -6.02 0.04 -21.43
C GLN A 241 -4.49 0.11 -21.41
N LEU A 242 -3.83 -1.03 -21.64
CA LEU A 242 -2.37 -1.10 -21.62
C LEU A 242 -1.76 -0.36 -22.82
N VAL A 243 -2.32 -0.53 -24.02
CA VAL A 243 -1.85 0.15 -25.23
C VAL A 243 -1.97 1.67 -25.07
N ASN A 244 -3.11 2.17 -24.60
CA ASN A 244 -3.28 3.62 -24.38
C ASN A 244 -2.37 4.14 -23.25
N SER A 245 -2.06 3.33 -22.22
CA SER A 245 -1.06 3.64 -21.22
C SER A 245 0.35 3.79 -21.85
N LEU A 246 0.73 2.87 -22.72
CA LEU A 246 2.02 2.91 -23.42
C LEU A 246 2.09 4.10 -24.39
N TYR A 247 1.00 4.44 -25.11
CA TYR A 247 0.93 5.63 -25.94
C TYR A 247 1.09 6.91 -25.11
N ALA A 248 0.43 7.01 -23.93
CA ALA A 248 0.60 8.14 -23.01
C ALA A 248 2.07 8.30 -22.58
N ILE A 249 2.71 7.21 -22.15
CA ILE A 249 4.12 7.24 -21.73
C ILE A 249 5.03 7.61 -22.90
N GLY A 250 4.77 7.05 -24.08
CA GLY A 250 5.60 7.30 -25.29
C GLY A 250 5.47 8.73 -25.82
N SER A 251 4.27 9.32 -25.78
CA SER A 251 4.02 10.68 -26.26
C SER A 251 4.60 11.77 -25.36
N GLY A 252 4.78 11.49 -24.05
CA GLY A 252 5.28 12.49 -23.09
C GLY A 252 6.76 12.86 -23.27
N GLY A 253 7.59 11.95 -23.75
CA GLY A 253 9.01 12.21 -23.98
C GLY A 253 9.74 12.78 -22.76
N LEU A 254 10.62 13.76 -22.97
CA LEU A 254 11.42 14.36 -21.90
C LEU A 254 10.64 15.41 -21.11
N THR A 255 9.94 16.32 -21.78
CA THR A 255 9.32 17.51 -21.18
C THR A 255 7.82 17.38 -20.96
N GLY A 256 7.18 16.38 -21.54
CA GLY A 256 5.74 16.25 -21.59
C GLY A 256 5.10 17.15 -22.64
N VAL A 257 3.80 16.96 -22.86
CA VAL A 257 2.98 17.78 -23.77
C VAL A 257 2.48 19.06 -23.11
N GLY A 258 2.55 19.16 -21.80
CA GLY A 258 2.04 20.26 -20.97
C GLY A 258 1.00 19.79 -19.95
N LEU A 259 0.98 20.45 -18.78
CA LEU A 259 0.01 20.16 -17.73
C LEU A 259 -1.42 20.47 -18.24
N GLY A 260 -2.28 19.49 -18.24
CA GLY A 260 -3.65 19.64 -18.72
C GLY A 260 -3.85 19.25 -20.19
N ASP A 261 -2.80 18.93 -20.95
CA ASP A 261 -2.87 18.70 -22.40
C ASP A 261 -2.75 17.22 -22.80
N SER A 262 -2.85 16.28 -21.84
CA SER A 262 -2.91 14.84 -22.14
C SER A 262 -4.07 14.53 -23.09
N VAL A 263 -3.80 13.79 -24.15
CA VAL A 263 -4.82 13.29 -25.11
C VAL A 263 -5.50 12.05 -24.54
N GLN A 264 -4.75 11.19 -23.84
CA GLN A 264 -5.26 9.91 -23.37
C GLN A 264 -6.36 10.05 -22.29
N LYS A 265 -6.39 11.16 -21.55
CA LYS A 265 -7.45 11.46 -20.57
C LYS A 265 -8.83 11.77 -21.19
N TYR A 266 -8.89 12.08 -22.50
CA TYR A 266 -10.16 12.37 -23.21
C TYR A 266 -11.03 11.12 -23.46
N GLY A 267 -10.90 10.10 -22.66
CA GLY A 267 -11.71 8.89 -22.70
C GLY A 267 -11.00 7.66 -23.25
N TYR A 268 -9.80 7.82 -23.79
CA TYR A 268 -8.98 6.71 -24.28
C TYR A 268 -8.41 5.88 -23.12
N LEU A 269 -8.15 6.49 -21.95
CA LEU A 269 -7.66 5.80 -20.76
C LEU A 269 -8.69 5.87 -19.62
N PRO A 270 -9.57 4.85 -19.48
CA PRO A 270 -10.74 4.89 -18.56
C PRO A 270 -10.39 5.13 -17.10
N GLU A 271 -9.27 4.59 -16.62
CA GLU A 271 -8.81 4.66 -15.22
C GLU A 271 -7.60 5.61 -15.09
N SER A 272 -7.63 6.73 -15.83
CA SER A 272 -6.56 7.73 -15.91
C SER A 272 -6.22 8.39 -14.57
N HIS A 273 -7.18 8.52 -13.64
CA HIS A 273 -7.01 9.15 -12.35
C HIS A 273 -6.77 8.16 -11.19
N THR A 274 -6.87 6.87 -11.45
CA THR A 274 -6.66 5.78 -10.47
C THR A 274 -5.39 5.00 -10.78
N ASP A 275 -5.50 3.90 -11.52
CA ASP A 275 -4.43 2.92 -11.72
C ASP A 275 -3.37 3.39 -12.72
N PHE A 276 -3.77 4.22 -13.69
CA PHE A 276 -2.91 4.71 -14.78
C PHE A 276 -2.52 6.19 -14.64
N ILE A 277 -2.62 6.76 -13.44
CA ILE A 277 -2.26 8.16 -13.24
C ILE A 277 -0.79 8.44 -13.60
N ILE A 278 0.11 7.46 -13.42
CA ILE A 278 1.52 7.59 -13.79
C ILE A 278 1.71 7.78 -15.30
N SER A 279 0.85 7.17 -16.12
CA SER A 279 0.88 7.31 -17.58
C SER A 279 0.46 8.72 -18.01
N VAL A 280 -0.55 9.29 -17.33
CA VAL A 280 -0.94 10.70 -17.56
C VAL A 280 0.15 11.67 -17.08
N ILE A 281 0.79 11.39 -15.93
CA ILE A 281 1.94 12.17 -15.45
C ILE A 281 3.08 12.12 -16.47
N ALA A 282 3.34 10.94 -17.04
CA ALA A 282 4.35 10.78 -18.09
C ALA A 282 3.99 11.57 -19.35
N GLU A 283 2.74 11.55 -19.79
CA GLU A 283 2.27 12.30 -20.95
C GLU A 283 2.35 13.81 -20.73
N GLU A 284 1.82 14.32 -19.60
CA GLU A 284 1.74 15.76 -19.34
C GLU A 284 3.08 16.40 -18.93
N LEU A 285 3.88 15.72 -18.09
CA LEU A 285 5.09 16.27 -17.48
C LEU A 285 6.39 15.57 -17.90
N GLY A 286 6.29 14.56 -18.76
CA GLY A 286 7.43 13.81 -19.26
C GLY A 286 8.22 13.09 -18.15
N ILE A 287 9.50 12.85 -18.44
CA ILE A 287 10.41 12.17 -17.52
C ILE A 287 10.64 12.95 -16.21
N PHE A 288 10.51 14.28 -16.23
CA PHE A 288 10.68 15.09 -15.01
C PHE A 288 9.55 14.86 -14.02
N GLY A 289 8.28 14.77 -14.47
CA GLY A 289 7.14 14.45 -13.61
C GLY A 289 7.23 13.05 -13.04
N VAL A 290 7.51 12.07 -13.88
CA VAL A 290 7.73 10.68 -13.46
C VAL A 290 8.92 10.57 -12.52
N GLY A 291 10.03 11.23 -12.84
CA GLY A 291 11.24 11.26 -12.02
C GLY A 291 10.99 11.83 -10.62
N PHE A 292 10.25 12.95 -10.51
CA PHE A 292 9.86 13.51 -9.22
C PHE A 292 9.08 12.50 -8.37
N VAL A 293 8.12 11.81 -8.98
CA VAL A 293 7.29 10.80 -8.29
C VAL A 293 8.14 9.62 -7.82
N LEU A 294 8.93 9.03 -8.73
CA LEU A 294 9.73 7.84 -8.45
C LEU A 294 10.84 8.11 -7.44
N LEU A 295 11.54 9.25 -7.56
CA LEU A 295 12.59 9.64 -6.62
C LEU A 295 12.01 9.92 -5.23
N SER A 296 10.86 10.58 -5.14
CA SER A 296 10.20 10.86 -3.85
C SER A 296 9.70 9.59 -3.17
N LEU A 297 9.04 8.68 -3.90
CA LEU A 297 8.59 7.39 -3.38
C LEU A 297 9.78 6.49 -3.03
N GLY A 298 10.79 6.43 -3.89
CA GLY A 298 12.04 5.70 -3.64
C GLY A 298 12.77 6.22 -2.41
N PHE A 299 12.82 7.54 -2.21
CA PHE A 299 13.39 8.16 -1.01
C PHE A 299 12.66 7.71 0.27
N ILE A 300 11.32 7.72 0.27
CA ILE A 300 10.52 7.27 1.42
C ILE A 300 10.82 5.80 1.75
N VAL A 301 10.83 4.93 0.74
CA VAL A 301 11.07 3.49 0.89
C VAL A 301 12.50 3.21 1.39
N LEU A 302 13.52 3.75 0.73
CA LEU A 302 14.92 3.54 1.09
C LEU A 302 15.24 4.09 2.47
N ARG A 303 14.79 5.31 2.77
CA ARG A 303 14.98 5.90 4.10
C ARG A 303 14.27 5.09 5.18
N GLY A 304 13.11 4.53 4.89
CA GLY A 304 12.40 3.64 5.80
C GLY A 304 13.20 2.38 6.14
N PHE A 305 13.81 1.73 5.16
CA PHE A 305 14.70 0.60 5.40
C PHE A 305 15.97 0.99 6.18
N ILE A 306 16.56 2.15 5.90
CA ILE A 306 17.73 2.64 6.65
C ILE A 306 17.34 2.89 8.11
N LEU A 307 16.19 3.50 8.37
CA LEU A 307 15.71 3.77 9.73
C LEU A 307 15.33 2.49 10.47
N SER A 308 14.79 1.49 9.77
CA SER A 308 14.48 0.18 10.37
C SER A 308 15.72 -0.55 10.87
N ALA A 309 16.83 -0.46 10.12
CA ALA A 309 18.12 -1.06 10.51
C ALA A 309 18.74 -0.39 11.75
N ARG A 310 18.42 0.88 12.02
CA ARG A 310 18.83 1.59 13.22
C ARG A 310 17.96 1.29 14.44
N CYS A 311 16.74 0.81 14.23
CA CYS A 311 15.75 0.63 15.30
C CYS A 311 16.10 -0.59 16.16
N LYS A 312 16.52 -0.37 17.41
CA LYS A 312 16.86 -1.43 18.37
C LYS A 312 15.64 -2.24 18.86
N ASP A 313 14.42 -1.66 18.78
CA ASP A 313 13.20 -2.37 19.15
C ASP A 313 12.71 -3.23 17.97
N PRO A 314 12.69 -4.57 18.10
CA PRO A 314 12.30 -5.45 16.99
C PRO A 314 10.87 -5.19 16.47
N PHE A 315 9.95 -4.79 17.34
CA PHE A 315 8.58 -4.44 16.94
C PHE A 315 8.58 -3.17 16.09
N GLY A 316 9.29 -2.12 16.53
CA GLY A 316 9.43 -0.88 15.78
C GLY A 316 10.13 -1.09 14.44
N SER A 317 11.23 -1.87 14.42
CA SER A 317 11.96 -2.20 13.19
C SER A 317 11.07 -2.90 12.17
N LEU A 318 10.32 -3.93 12.57
CA LEU A 318 9.41 -4.66 11.69
C LEU A 318 8.23 -3.80 11.20
N LEU A 319 7.74 -2.84 12.01
CA LEU A 319 6.74 -1.88 11.54
C LEU A 319 7.29 -0.99 10.43
N LEU A 320 8.51 -0.45 10.60
CA LEU A 320 9.17 0.36 9.59
C LEU A 320 9.38 -0.42 8.30
N ILE A 321 9.86 -1.68 8.38
CA ILE A 321 10.03 -2.57 7.23
C ILE A 321 8.69 -2.83 6.54
N GLY A 322 7.66 -3.20 7.29
CA GLY A 322 6.34 -3.52 6.73
C GLY A 322 5.70 -2.34 6.00
N ILE A 323 5.74 -1.14 6.58
CA ILE A 323 5.19 0.07 5.97
C ILE A 323 5.99 0.47 4.72
N SER A 324 7.33 0.44 4.79
CA SER A 324 8.18 0.75 3.64
C SER A 324 8.01 -0.25 2.50
N SER A 325 7.93 -1.55 2.83
CA SER A 325 7.67 -2.62 1.85
C SER A 325 6.30 -2.45 1.20
N MET A 326 5.27 -2.09 1.98
CA MET A 326 3.92 -1.84 1.45
C MET A 326 3.95 -0.76 0.37
N ILE A 327 4.61 0.36 0.64
CA ILE A 327 4.73 1.46 -0.33
C ILE A 327 5.52 0.99 -1.55
N GLY A 328 6.70 0.37 -1.37
CA GLY A 328 7.55 -0.08 -2.46
C GLY A 328 6.89 -1.13 -3.37
N ILE A 329 6.18 -2.10 -2.77
CA ILE A 329 5.46 -3.14 -3.51
C ILE A 329 4.31 -2.53 -4.32
N GLN A 330 3.52 -1.62 -3.73
CA GLN A 330 2.43 -0.96 -4.44
C GLN A 330 2.95 -0.12 -5.62
N VAL A 331 4.05 0.63 -5.43
CA VAL A 331 4.72 1.38 -6.50
C VAL A 331 5.17 0.43 -7.62
N GLY A 332 5.88 -0.65 -7.27
CA GLY A 332 6.36 -1.62 -8.25
C GLY A 332 5.24 -2.28 -9.06
N ILE A 333 4.15 -2.64 -8.38
CA ILE A 333 2.98 -3.26 -9.04
C ILE A 333 2.24 -2.25 -9.94
N ASN A 334 2.02 -1.01 -9.48
CA ASN A 334 1.35 0.01 -10.29
C ASN A 334 2.14 0.35 -11.55
N ILE A 335 3.44 0.64 -11.40
CA ILE A 335 4.30 0.96 -12.54
C ILE A 335 4.44 -0.24 -13.47
N GLY A 336 4.65 -1.44 -12.90
CA GLY A 336 4.74 -2.67 -13.70
C GLY A 336 3.48 -2.92 -14.52
N GLY A 337 2.29 -2.65 -13.97
CA GLY A 337 1.03 -2.73 -14.70
C GLY A 337 0.89 -1.66 -15.79
N ALA A 338 1.26 -0.40 -15.49
CA ALA A 338 1.17 0.71 -16.43
C ALA A 338 2.17 0.60 -17.60
N THR A 339 3.32 -0.04 -17.38
CA THR A 339 4.38 -0.23 -18.39
C THR A 339 4.31 -1.59 -19.10
N GLY A 340 3.35 -2.46 -18.74
CA GLY A 340 3.23 -3.80 -19.33
C GLY A 340 4.32 -4.78 -18.90
N LEU A 341 4.95 -4.59 -17.74
CA LEU A 341 5.89 -5.58 -17.16
C LEU A 341 5.14 -6.69 -16.41
N ILE A 342 3.95 -6.41 -15.91
CA ILE A 342 3.06 -7.36 -15.27
C ILE A 342 1.61 -7.10 -15.74
N PRO A 343 0.69 -8.08 -15.61
CA PRO A 343 -0.72 -7.84 -15.89
C PRO A 343 -1.31 -6.73 -15.02
N ILE A 344 -2.29 -6.00 -15.53
CA ILE A 344 -2.98 -4.92 -14.82
C ILE A 344 -3.70 -5.46 -13.59
N THR A 345 -3.37 -4.93 -12.41
CA THR A 345 -3.86 -5.41 -11.12
C THR A 345 -4.93 -4.53 -10.48
N GLY A 346 -5.02 -3.25 -10.86
CA GLY A 346 -5.91 -2.30 -10.20
C GLY A 346 -5.35 -1.72 -8.89
N ILE A 347 -4.04 -1.82 -8.67
CA ILE A 347 -3.39 -1.26 -7.48
C ILE A 347 -3.03 0.21 -7.75
N THR A 348 -3.49 1.09 -6.86
CA THR A 348 -3.25 2.53 -6.94
C THR A 348 -1.82 2.91 -6.60
N LEU A 349 -1.31 3.99 -7.22
CA LEU A 349 0.00 4.57 -6.91
C LEU A 349 -0.05 5.31 -5.56
N PRO A 350 0.78 4.95 -4.57
CA PRO A 350 0.73 5.54 -3.24
C PRO A 350 0.81 7.07 -3.23
N PHE A 351 -0.04 7.72 -2.43
CA PHE A 351 -0.16 9.16 -2.20
C PHE A 351 -0.63 10.00 -3.41
N ILE A 352 -0.63 9.46 -4.62
CA ILE A 352 -0.87 10.20 -5.87
C ILE A 352 -2.23 9.84 -6.47
N SER A 353 -2.53 8.54 -6.63
CA SER A 353 -3.79 8.09 -7.24
C SER A 353 -5.01 8.51 -6.45
N TYR A 354 -6.12 8.71 -7.16
CA TYR A 354 -7.42 8.86 -6.54
C TYR A 354 -7.81 7.61 -5.76
N GLY A 355 -8.16 7.78 -4.49
CA GLY A 355 -8.57 6.67 -3.63
C GLY A 355 -8.60 7.06 -2.14
N GLY A 356 -9.78 7.41 -1.61
CA GLY A 356 -9.91 7.88 -0.23
C GLY A 356 -9.50 6.85 0.82
N SER A 357 -9.85 5.57 0.64
CA SER A 357 -9.47 4.49 1.58
C SER A 357 -7.97 4.21 1.55
N SER A 358 -7.37 4.17 0.36
CA SER A 358 -5.94 3.95 0.19
C SER A 358 -5.12 5.10 0.78
N LEU A 359 -5.52 6.35 0.52
CA LEU A 359 -4.87 7.52 1.09
C LEU A 359 -4.96 7.54 2.63
N LEU A 360 -6.14 7.23 3.18
CA LEU A 360 -6.32 7.17 4.63
C LEU A 360 -5.42 6.10 5.26
N LEU A 361 -5.37 4.89 4.68
CA LEU A 361 -4.47 3.83 5.13
C LEU A 361 -3.00 4.27 5.11
N LEU A 362 -2.55 4.83 3.98
CA LEU A 362 -1.16 5.26 3.80
C LEU A 362 -0.79 6.34 4.82
N MET A 363 -1.66 7.32 5.03
CA MET A 363 -1.42 8.39 6.00
C MET A 363 -1.42 7.88 7.44
N LEU A 364 -2.33 6.96 7.83
CA LEU A 364 -2.29 6.28 9.13
C LEU A 364 -0.97 5.53 9.32
N SER A 365 -0.53 4.82 8.28
CA SER A 365 0.73 4.07 8.29
C SER A 365 1.94 5.01 8.47
N MET A 366 1.96 6.14 7.75
CA MET A 366 3.03 7.13 7.88
C MET A 366 3.04 7.81 9.25
N GLY A 367 1.88 8.01 9.87
CA GLY A 367 1.81 8.51 11.25
C GLY A 367 2.41 7.53 12.26
N ILE A 368 2.11 6.22 12.14
CA ILE A 368 2.74 5.17 12.96
C ILE A 368 4.24 5.14 12.69
N PHE A 369 4.66 5.18 11.43
CA PHE A 369 6.06 5.24 11.03
C PHE A 369 6.80 6.39 11.73
N GLN A 370 6.27 7.60 11.63
CA GLN A 370 6.85 8.79 12.26
C GLN A 370 6.92 8.68 13.79
N ASN A 371 5.92 8.06 14.44
CA ASN A 371 5.95 7.82 15.89
C ASN A 371 7.07 6.86 16.29
N VAL A 372 7.30 5.79 15.52
CA VAL A 372 8.42 4.86 15.76
C VAL A 372 9.76 5.60 15.65
N VAL A 373 9.97 6.35 14.56
CA VAL A 373 11.22 7.09 14.32
C VAL A 373 11.45 8.16 15.38
N MET A 374 10.43 8.91 15.74
CA MET A 374 10.52 9.92 16.80
C MET A 374 10.99 9.30 18.12
N ARG A 375 10.41 8.18 18.54
CA ARG A 375 10.80 7.52 19.78
C ARG A 375 12.20 6.92 19.73
N MET A 376 12.58 6.35 18.59
CA MET A 376 13.94 5.87 18.33
C MET A 376 14.94 7.02 18.52
N ASN A 377 14.73 8.16 17.86
CA ASN A 377 15.63 9.32 17.93
C ASN A 377 15.72 9.90 19.37
N LEU A 378 14.61 9.91 20.12
CA LEU A 378 14.61 10.33 21.52
C LEU A 378 15.41 9.39 22.42
N LEU A 379 15.40 8.08 22.18
CA LEU A 379 16.19 7.11 22.93
C LEU A 379 17.68 7.27 22.62
N GLU A 380 18.05 7.41 21.35
CA GLU A 380 19.44 7.66 20.95
C GLU A 380 20.00 8.95 21.57
N GLN A 381 19.20 10.03 21.61
CA GLN A 381 19.59 11.27 22.27
C GLN A 381 19.83 11.09 23.78
N LYS A 382 18.98 10.31 24.47
CA LYS A 382 19.17 10.01 25.89
C LYS A 382 20.43 9.19 26.14
N GLU A 383 20.69 8.15 25.33
CA GLU A 383 21.90 7.35 25.44
C GLU A 383 23.17 8.20 25.27
N LYS A 384 23.20 9.09 24.28
CA LYS A 384 24.31 10.03 24.06
C LYS A 384 24.56 10.95 25.27
N VAL A 385 23.51 11.47 25.91
CA VAL A 385 23.66 12.33 27.09
C VAL A 385 24.20 11.55 28.29
N ILE A 386 23.79 10.27 28.46
CA ILE A 386 24.27 9.42 29.57
C ILE A 386 25.75 8.99 29.36
N SER A 387 26.20 8.86 28.10
CA SER A 387 27.56 8.45 27.78
C SER A 387 28.62 9.56 27.90
N ILE A 388 28.21 10.82 28.13
CA ILE A 388 29.15 11.93 28.39
C ILE A 388 29.73 11.76 29.80
N PRO A 389 31.06 11.71 29.99
CA PRO A 389 31.67 11.65 31.29
C PRO A 389 31.23 12.81 32.18
N LYS A 390 30.97 12.52 33.47
CA LYS A 390 30.51 13.52 34.42
C LYS A 390 31.44 14.75 34.55
N ASP A 391 32.73 14.51 34.27
CA ASP A 391 33.76 15.55 34.33
C ASP A 391 33.65 16.58 33.19
N GLU A 392 33.19 16.20 32.01
CA GLU A 392 32.92 17.12 30.91
C GLU A 392 31.64 17.97 31.16
N ILE A 393 30.65 17.42 31.86
CA ILE A 393 29.41 18.15 32.20
C ILE A 393 29.70 19.28 33.21
N ALA A 394 30.70 19.10 34.09
CA ALA A 394 31.12 20.10 35.05
C ALA A 394 31.84 21.29 34.41
N SER A 395 32.50 21.08 33.27
CA SER A 395 33.26 22.10 32.54
C SER A 395 32.36 22.95 31.59
N MET A 396 31.12 22.53 31.32
CA MET A 396 30.13 23.23 30.45
C MET A 396 29.15 24.16 31.23
N LYS A 397 29.25 24.21 32.53
CA LYS A 397 28.53 25.16 33.40
C LYS A 397 29.40 26.38 33.72
#